data_b511013438b6fd5dcde29818b35cb857
#
_entry.id   b511013438b6fd5dcde29818b35cb857
#
_cell.length_a   1.000
_cell.length_b   1.000
_cell.length_c   1.000
_cell.angle_alpha   90.00
_cell.angle_beta   90.00
_cell.angle_gamma   90.00
#
_symmetry.space_group_name_H-M   'P 1'
#
loop_
_entity.id
_entity.type
_entity.pdbx_description
1 polymer ?
#
loop_
_entity_poly.entity_id
_entity_poly.type
_entity_poly.pdbx_seq_one_letter_code
_entity_poly.pdbx_strand_id
1 'polypeptide(L)'
;MQLIGQAVRHQMFGKGVVTAREEGTLTVCFAGGEKKFLYPDAFEKHLVLKNQALQDKVAGILHAREEEERTRQRKWQEERERSLALRSLKLSPNSQAVFALQPEEEERVFSRWSVSTGCYLSGSDKGRPRIPERMKPNSMCLLTVRAKKAPEEERRIAGAFMVGEEFVGSLCRDGVIQSHPQHRLYLEEAQRPLFWPYVVGDSAAQRWGKAAFKYFSSQAGQRILYDLAASLAGGEHGQQAEAFYQYFCQVNRLRRRSAAQGTAKPEER
;
A
#
# COMPACT_ATOMS: atom_id res chain seq x y z
N MET A 1 2.62 34.72 -17.77
CA MET A 1 1.90 35.96 -17.33
C MET A 1 2.90 37.10 -17.19
N GLN A 2 2.67 38.21 -17.89
CA GLN A 2 3.58 39.33 -17.90
C GLN A 2 3.12 40.35 -16.82
N LEU A 3 3.88 40.48 -15.74
CA LEU A 3 3.60 41.38 -14.62
C LEU A 3 4.48 42.63 -14.67
N ILE A 4 5.62 42.60 -15.35
CA ILE A 4 6.54 43.74 -15.49
C ILE A 4 5.82 44.88 -16.20
N GLY A 5 5.94 46.10 -15.68
CA GLY A 5 5.25 47.30 -16.16
C GLY A 5 3.83 47.50 -15.65
N GLN A 6 3.28 46.52 -14.88
CA GLN A 6 1.93 46.66 -14.32
C GLN A 6 1.88 47.56 -13.09
N ALA A 7 0.84 48.38 -13.01
CA ALA A 7 0.59 49.22 -11.86
C ALA A 7 -0.01 48.40 -10.70
N VAL A 8 0.56 48.58 -9.53
CA VAL A 8 0.11 47.94 -8.28
C VAL A 8 -0.16 49.01 -7.20
N ARG A 9 -0.93 48.60 -6.20
CA ARG A 9 -1.16 49.37 -4.99
C ARG A 9 -0.80 48.53 -3.76
N HIS A 10 0.02 49.14 -2.89
CA HIS A 10 0.34 48.58 -1.57
C HIS A 10 -0.31 49.38 -0.47
N GLN A 11 -0.75 48.76 0.62
CA GLN A 11 -1.43 49.47 1.70
C GLN A 11 -0.58 50.58 2.35
N MET A 12 0.72 50.32 2.56
CA MET A 12 1.63 51.27 3.22
C MET A 12 2.45 52.10 2.24
N PHE A 13 2.85 51.53 1.08
CA PHE A 13 3.77 52.20 0.13
C PHE A 13 3.03 52.91 -1.01
N GLY A 14 1.70 52.86 -1.05
CA GLY A 14 0.89 53.53 -2.05
C GLY A 14 0.95 52.89 -3.44
N LYS A 15 0.96 53.71 -4.48
CA LYS A 15 1.01 53.29 -5.89
C LYS A 15 2.45 52.98 -6.30
N GLY A 16 2.64 51.87 -7.03
CA GLY A 16 3.93 51.46 -7.57
C GLY A 16 3.78 50.74 -8.91
N VAL A 17 4.91 50.45 -9.55
CA VAL A 17 4.99 49.76 -10.82
C VAL A 17 5.95 48.57 -10.64
N VAL A 18 5.59 47.41 -11.16
CA VAL A 18 6.43 46.23 -11.16
C VAL A 18 7.61 46.42 -12.11
N THR A 19 8.83 46.38 -11.61
CA THR A 19 10.06 46.61 -12.40
C THR A 19 10.75 45.31 -12.78
N ALA A 20 10.71 44.27 -11.90
CA ALA A 20 11.29 42.97 -12.19
C ALA A 20 10.48 41.80 -11.58
N ARG A 21 10.60 40.62 -12.18
CA ARG A 21 10.11 39.37 -11.66
C ARG A 21 11.19 38.32 -11.81
N GLU A 22 11.65 37.81 -10.70
CA GLU A 22 12.59 36.68 -10.59
C GLU A 22 11.86 35.48 -10.02
N GLU A 23 12.51 34.33 -10.00
CA GLU A 23 11.92 33.08 -9.45
C GLU A 23 11.52 33.28 -7.98
N GLY A 24 10.20 33.32 -7.70
CA GLY A 24 9.65 33.49 -6.35
C GLY A 24 9.66 34.93 -5.80
N THR A 25 10.16 35.95 -6.55
CA THR A 25 10.18 37.33 -6.08
C THR A 25 9.67 38.31 -7.12
N LEU A 26 9.09 39.42 -6.64
CA LEU A 26 8.58 40.54 -7.44
C LEU A 26 9.19 41.82 -6.91
N THR A 27 9.85 42.62 -7.78
CA THR A 27 10.35 43.94 -7.44
C THR A 27 9.36 44.97 -7.90
N VAL A 28 9.02 45.89 -7.00
CA VAL A 28 8.08 47.00 -7.27
C VAL A 28 8.74 48.32 -6.91
N CYS A 29 8.70 49.29 -7.85
CA CYS A 29 9.16 50.66 -7.64
C CYS A 29 7.99 51.51 -7.13
N PHE A 30 8.14 52.08 -5.95
CA PHE A 30 7.24 53.04 -5.31
C PHE A 30 7.87 54.45 -5.27
N ALA A 31 7.10 55.43 -4.86
CA ALA A 31 7.63 56.81 -4.66
C ALA A 31 8.80 56.87 -3.65
N GLY A 32 8.84 55.97 -2.67
CA GLY A 32 9.91 55.84 -1.67
C GLY A 32 11.01 54.83 -2.03
N GLY A 33 11.13 54.40 -3.30
CA GLY A 33 12.13 53.48 -3.77
C GLY A 33 11.63 52.06 -4.06
N GLU A 34 12.54 51.19 -4.45
CA GLU A 34 12.22 49.82 -4.81
C GLU A 34 12.07 48.89 -3.59
N LYS A 35 11.10 47.97 -3.66
CA LYS A 35 10.84 46.95 -2.65
C LYS A 35 10.67 45.60 -3.31
N LYS A 36 11.23 44.54 -2.69
CA LYS A 36 11.07 43.15 -3.11
C LYS A 36 9.99 42.45 -2.28
N PHE A 37 9.15 41.72 -2.95
CA PHE A 37 8.03 40.95 -2.36
C PHE A 37 8.08 39.50 -2.79
N LEU A 38 7.60 38.60 -1.96
CA LEU A 38 7.40 37.19 -2.34
C LEU A 38 6.23 37.06 -3.32
N TYR A 39 6.45 36.38 -4.42
CA TYR A 39 5.43 36.13 -5.43
C TYR A 39 5.01 34.66 -5.37
N PRO A 40 3.72 34.33 -5.42
CA PRO A 40 2.55 35.23 -5.54
C PRO A 40 2.02 35.77 -4.20
N ASP A 41 2.57 35.39 -3.06
CA ASP A 41 2.04 35.55 -1.70
C ASP A 41 1.75 37.01 -1.32
N ALA A 42 2.53 37.96 -1.87
CA ALA A 42 2.33 39.40 -1.62
C ALA A 42 0.95 39.89 -2.10
N PHE A 43 0.35 39.22 -3.09
CA PHE A 43 -0.97 39.60 -3.60
C PHE A 43 -2.13 39.10 -2.73
N GLU A 44 -1.87 38.21 -1.80
CA GLU A 44 -2.88 37.81 -0.83
C GLU A 44 -3.23 38.92 0.18
N LYS A 45 -2.20 39.65 0.65
CA LYS A 45 -2.35 40.55 1.80
C LYS A 45 -1.91 42.00 1.51
N HIS A 46 -1.00 42.24 0.61
CA HIS A 46 -0.27 43.50 0.53
C HIS A 46 -0.38 44.21 -0.80
N LEU A 47 -0.40 43.51 -1.92
CA LEU A 47 -0.39 44.05 -3.25
C LEU A 47 -1.71 43.81 -3.99
N VAL A 48 -2.20 44.84 -4.68
CA VAL A 48 -3.36 44.70 -5.57
C VAL A 48 -2.96 45.27 -6.94
N LEU A 49 -3.17 44.47 -7.99
CA LEU A 49 -2.97 44.90 -9.37
C LEU A 49 -4.11 45.85 -9.80
N LYS A 50 -3.78 46.91 -10.52
CA LYS A 50 -4.80 47.77 -11.12
C LYS A 50 -5.56 47.07 -12.26
N ASN A 51 -4.90 46.15 -12.94
CA ASN A 51 -5.51 45.31 -13.98
C ASN A 51 -6.25 44.12 -13.35
N GLN A 52 -7.58 44.18 -13.38
CA GLN A 52 -8.45 43.15 -12.77
C GLN A 52 -8.22 41.77 -13.37
N ALA A 53 -8.07 41.65 -14.68
CA ALA A 53 -7.85 40.36 -15.32
C ALA A 53 -6.53 39.67 -14.89
N LEU A 54 -5.50 40.48 -14.58
CA LEU A 54 -4.25 39.95 -14.02
C LEU A 54 -4.37 39.66 -12.53
N GLN A 55 -5.14 40.46 -11.79
CA GLN A 55 -5.46 40.17 -10.38
C GLN A 55 -6.18 38.83 -10.21
N ASP A 56 -7.18 38.59 -11.05
CA ASP A 56 -7.95 37.33 -11.04
C ASP A 56 -7.06 36.11 -11.37
N LYS A 57 -6.12 36.25 -12.31
CA LYS A 57 -5.15 35.19 -12.61
C LYS A 57 -4.21 34.90 -11.44
N VAL A 58 -3.74 35.93 -10.73
CA VAL A 58 -2.90 35.75 -9.55
C VAL A 58 -3.70 35.12 -8.42
N ALA A 59 -4.93 35.55 -8.21
CA ALA A 59 -5.84 34.92 -7.24
C ALA A 59 -6.07 33.45 -7.54
N GLY A 60 -6.23 33.06 -8.81
CA GLY A 60 -6.33 31.69 -9.23
C GLY A 60 -5.08 30.85 -8.91
N ILE A 61 -3.88 31.43 -9.08
CA ILE A 61 -2.61 30.76 -8.71
C ILE A 61 -2.52 30.54 -7.19
N LEU A 62 -2.89 31.56 -6.40
CA LEU A 62 -2.91 31.45 -4.93
C LEU A 62 -3.88 30.38 -4.46
N HIS A 63 -5.11 30.38 -5.01
CA HIS A 63 -6.12 29.38 -4.67
C HIS A 63 -5.69 27.95 -5.03
N ALA A 64 -5.13 27.74 -6.22
CA ALA A 64 -4.63 26.43 -6.63
C ALA A 64 -3.53 25.91 -5.70
N ARG A 65 -2.60 26.81 -5.29
CA ARG A 65 -1.53 26.45 -4.35
C ARG A 65 -2.07 26.10 -2.97
N GLU A 66 -3.02 26.87 -2.47
CA GLU A 66 -3.68 26.59 -1.19
C GLU A 66 -4.43 25.24 -1.20
N GLU A 67 -5.11 24.92 -2.30
CA GLU A 67 -5.79 23.63 -2.49
C GLU A 67 -4.79 22.46 -2.54
N GLU A 68 -3.66 22.63 -3.21
CA GLU A 68 -2.59 21.61 -3.23
C GLU A 68 -2.02 21.39 -1.83
N GLU A 69 -1.78 22.45 -1.06
CA GLU A 69 -1.29 22.34 0.31
C GLU A 69 -2.30 21.67 1.24
N ARG A 70 -3.58 22.04 1.15
CA ARG A 70 -4.67 21.39 1.91
C ARG A 70 -4.77 19.91 1.57
N THR A 71 -4.67 19.57 0.29
CA THR A 71 -4.72 18.18 -0.16
C THR A 71 -3.52 17.37 0.36
N ARG A 72 -2.31 17.97 0.35
CA ARG A 72 -1.10 17.35 0.88
C ARG A 72 -1.19 17.14 2.40
N GLN A 73 -1.68 18.13 3.15
CA GLN A 73 -1.87 18.05 4.59
C GLN A 73 -2.90 16.99 4.96
N ARG A 74 -4.02 16.92 4.23
CA ARG A 74 -5.05 15.88 4.45
C ARG A 74 -4.49 14.48 4.23
N LYS A 75 -3.78 14.24 3.13
CA LYS A 75 -3.15 12.93 2.86
C LYS A 75 -2.15 12.56 3.95
N TRP A 76 -1.35 13.50 4.42
CA TRP A 76 -0.39 13.25 5.49
C TRP A 76 -1.07 12.90 6.82
N GLN A 77 -2.18 13.58 7.16
CA GLN A 77 -2.98 13.26 8.34
C GLN A 77 -3.61 11.88 8.26
N GLU A 78 -4.26 11.57 7.13
CA GLU A 78 -4.85 10.25 6.88
C GLU A 78 -3.81 9.13 7.02
N GLU A 79 -2.63 9.29 6.44
CA GLU A 79 -1.54 8.32 6.54
C GLU A 79 -1.01 8.16 7.97
N ARG A 80 -0.92 9.26 8.72
CA ARG A 80 -0.52 9.23 10.13
C ARG A 80 -1.53 8.51 11.00
N GLU A 81 -2.82 8.81 10.85
CA GLU A 81 -3.91 8.15 11.58
C GLU A 81 -3.96 6.65 11.28
N ARG A 82 -3.82 6.29 10.01
CA ARG A 82 -3.72 4.92 9.53
C ARG A 82 -2.53 4.18 10.17
N SER A 83 -1.36 4.80 10.19
CA SER A 83 -0.16 4.23 10.81
C SER A 83 -0.34 4.01 12.32
N LEU A 84 -1.01 4.93 13.01
CA LEU A 84 -1.34 4.79 14.43
C LEU A 84 -2.35 3.66 14.68
N ALA A 85 -3.39 3.56 13.85
CA ALA A 85 -4.38 2.48 13.93
C ALA A 85 -3.73 1.10 13.73
N LEU A 86 -2.86 0.95 12.72
CA LEU A 86 -2.11 -0.28 12.49
C LEU A 86 -1.18 -0.63 13.66
N ARG A 87 -0.55 0.36 14.29
CA ARG A 87 0.31 0.14 15.47
C ARG A 87 -0.47 -0.31 16.71
N SER A 88 -1.72 0.11 16.85
CA SER A 88 -2.57 -0.26 17.97
C SER A 88 -3.20 -1.64 17.86
N LEU A 89 -3.18 -2.27 16.67
CA LEU A 89 -3.75 -3.60 16.45
C LEU A 89 -3.10 -4.65 17.35
N LYS A 90 -3.95 -5.45 18.01
CA LYS A 90 -3.51 -6.66 18.71
C LYS A 90 -3.17 -7.72 17.66
N LEU A 91 -1.88 -7.95 17.44
CA LEU A 91 -1.40 -8.92 16.46
C LEU A 91 -1.51 -10.35 17.00
N SER A 92 -1.85 -11.28 16.10
CA SER A 92 -1.75 -12.71 16.36
C SER A 92 -0.65 -13.29 15.47
N PRO A 93 0.28 -14.09 16.02
CA PRO A 93 1.35 -14.69 15.22
C PRO A 93 0.84 -15.67 14.15
N ASN A 94 -0.41 -16.15 14.26
CA ASN A 94 -1.04 -17.13 13.37
C ASN A 94 -2.30 -16.55 12.72
N SER A 95 -2.25 -15.33 12.19
CA SER A 95 -3.37 -14.67 11.51
C SER A 95 -3.26 -14.69 10.00
N GLN A 96 -2.18 -15.20 9.44
CA GLN A 96 -1.99 -15.33 8.01
C GLN A 96 -2.80 -16.53 7.49
N ALA A 97 -3.35 -16.44 6.28
CA ALA A 97 -4.15 -17.50 5.69
C ALA A 97 -3.55 -17.99 4.37
N VAL A 98 -3.55 -19.29 4.15
CA VAL A 98 -3.17 -19.91 2.87
C VAL A 98 -4.38 -20.60 2.27
N PHE A 99 -4.59 -20.40 0.98
CA PHE A 99 -5.71 -20.92 0.20
C PHE A 99 -5.23 -21.94 -0.82
N ALA A 100 -5.99 -23.04 -0.96
CA ALA A 100 -5.79 -24.03 -2.01
C ALA A 100 -6.73 -23.72 -3.17
N LEU A 101 -6.20 -23.10 -4.21
CA LEU A 101 -6.97 -22.87 -5.43
C LEU A 101 -6.97 -24.12 -6.30
N GLN A 102 -8.09 -24.35 -6.97
CA GLN A 102 -8.12 -25.27 -8.09
C GLN A 102 -7.53 -24.56 -9.32
N PRO A 103 -6.88 -25.26 -10.25
CA PRO A 103 -6.30 -24.65 -11.45
C PRO A 103 -7.31 -23.77 -12.23
N GLU A 104 -8.58 -24.18 -12.25
CA GLU A 104 -9.66 -23.49 -12.97
C GLU A 104 -10.11 -22.19 -12.27
N GLU A 105 -9.78 -22.02 -10.99
CA GLU A 105 -10.13 -20.83 -10.21
C GLU A 105 -9.08 -19.74 -10.32
N GLU A 106 -7.87 -20.10 -10.73
CA GLU A 106 -6.70 -19.23 -10.69
C GLU A 106 -6.94 -17.93 -11.46
N GLU A 107 -7.32 -17.99 -12.73
CA GLU A 107 -7.58 -16.82 -13.58
C GLU A 107 -8.63 -15.90 -12.95
N ARG A 108 -9.72 -16.46 -12.43
CA ARG A 108 -10.79 -15.70 -11.78
C ARG A 108 -10.31 -15.00 -10.51
N VAL A 109 -9.48 -15.67 -9.71
CA VAL A 109 -8.96 -15.11 -8.45
C VAL A 109 -8.03 -13.96 -8.72
N PHE A 110 -7.10 -14.09 -9.67
CA PHE A 110 -6.14 -13.04 -9.97
C PHE A 110 -6.72 -11.88 -10.80
N SER A 111 -7.74 -12.12 -11.63
CA SER A 111 -8.44 -11.02 -12.32
C SER A 111 -9.23 -10.14 -11.35
N ARG A 112 -9.87 -10.74 -10.35
CA ARG A 112 -10.69 -10.01 -9.35
C ARG A 112 -9.90 -9.64 -8.10
N TRP A 113 -8.74 -10.23 -7.89
CA TRP A 113 -7.95 -10.10 -6.67
C TRP A 113 -8.77 -10.35 -5.40
N SER A 114 -9.53 -11.42 -5.43
CA SER A 114 -10.38 -11.86 -4.31
C SER A 114 -10.40 -13.37 -4.19
N VAL A 115 -10.55 -13.87 -2.97
CA VAL A 115 -10.60 -15.30 -2.70
C VAL A 115 -11.77 -15.66 -1.80
N SER A 116 -12.37 -16.82 -2.02
CA SER A 116 -13.46 -17.33 -1.18
C SER A 116 -12.91 -18.19 -0.04
N THR A 117 -13.47 -18.01 1.14
CA THR A 117 -13.19 -18.86 2.32
C THR A 117 -13.79 -20.26 2.22
N GLY A 118 -14.60 -20.53 1.18
CA GLY A 118 -15.39 -21.72 1.05
C GLY A 118 -16.52 -21.82 2.07
N CYS A 119 -17.24 -22.95 2.05
CA CYS A 119 -18.37 -23.18 2.95
C CYS A 119 -18.07 -24.26 3.98
N TYR A 120 -18.84 -24.25 5.07
CA TYR A 120 -18.86 -25.36 6.01
C TYR A 120 -19.47 -26.61 5.35
N LEU A 121 -18.81 -27.74 5.48
CA LEU A 121 -19.21 -29.01 4.84
C LEU A 121 -20.18 -29.84 5.72
N SER A 122 -20.24 -29.55 7.03
CA SER A 122 -21.04 -30.30 8.01
C SER A 122 -21.42 -29.40 9.19
N GLY A 123 -22.30 -29.90 10.06
CA GLY A 123 -22.77 -29.19 11.25
C GLY A 123 -23.93 -28.23 10.95
N SER A 124 -24.33 -27.43 11.93
CA SER A 124 -25.43 -26.45 11.86
C SER A 124 -25.23 -25.37 10.81
N ASP A 125 -23.97 -25.07 10.48
CA ASP A 125 -23.60 -24.02 9.53
C ASP A 125 -23.29 -24.56 8.12
N LYS A 126 -23.64 -25.83 7.84
CA LYS A 126 -23.43 -26.44 6.50
C LYS A 126 -23.99 -25.55 5.39
N GLY A 127 -23.16 -25.30 4.39
CA GLY A 127 -23.46 -24.44 3.24
C GLY A 127 -23.25 -22.94 3.47
N ARG A 128 -23.07 -22.49 4.72
CA ARG A 128 -22.71 -21.10 5.00
C ARG A 128 -21.25 -20.83 4.71
N PRO A 129 -20.87 -19.60 4.31
CA PRO A 129 -19.46 -19.22 4.15
C PRO A 129 -18.68 -19.41 5.46
N ARG A 130 -17.45 -19.86 5.36
CA ARG A 130 -16.55 -19.96 6.51
C ARG A 130 -16.08 -18.60 6.92
N ILE A 131 -16.14 -18.28 8.22
CA ILE A 131 -15.69 -17.00 8.77
C ILE A 131 -14.20 -17.10 9.08
N PRO A 132 -13.34 -16.24 8.51
CA PRO A 132 -11.91 -16.22 8.75
C PRO A 132 -11.56 -15.42 10.03
N GLU A 133 -12.05 -15.85 11.18
CA GLU A 133 -12.06 -15.12 12.47
C GLU A 133 -10.69 -14.57 12.90
N ARG A 134 -9.60 -15.30 12.58
CA ARG A 134 -8.25 -14.88 13.00
C ARG A 134 -7.67 -13.79 12.11
N MET A 135 -8.23 -13.56 10.93
CA MET A 135 -7.68 -12.58 10.00
C MET A 135 -8.02 -11.15 10.44
N LYS A 136 -7.06 -10.28 10.29
CA LYS A 136 -7.09 -8.87 10.67
C LYS A 136 -6.37 -8.03 9.60
N PRO A 137 -6.37 -6.70 9.66
CA PRO A 137 -5.69 -5.86 8.67
C PRO A 137 -4.21 -6.20 8.39
N ASN A 138 -3.53 -6.84 9.34
CA ASN A 138 -2.15 -7.32 9.16
C ASN A 138 -2.04 -8.71 8.49
N SER A 139 -3.14 -9.30 8.07
CA SER A 139 -3.16 -10.66 7.51
C SER A 139 -2.86 -10.66 6.02
N MET A 140 -2.11 -11.67 5.61
CA MET A 140 -1.83 -12.01 4.22
C MET A 140 -2.65 -13.23 3.80
N CYS A 141 -3.18 -13.20 2.59
CA CYS A 141 -3.68 -14.37 1.87
C CYS A 141 -2.58 -14.88 0.95
N LEU A 142 -2.09 -16.08 1.21
CA LEU A 142 -1.19 -16.81 0.33
C LEU A 142 -2.01 -17.73 -0.57
N LEU A 143 -1.82 -17.64 -1.87
CA LEU A 143 -2.56 -18.40 -2.86
C LEU A 143 -1.69 -19.52 -3.38
N THR A 144 -2.16 -20.77 -3.27
CA THR A 144 -1.41 -21.94 -3.71
C THR A 144 -2.23 -22.75 -4.70
N VAL A 145 -1.54 -23.33 -5.66
CA VAL A 145 -2.10 -24.21 -6.69
C VAL A 145 -1.35 -25.53 -6.71
N ARG A 146 -2.03 -26.56 -7.19
CA ARG A 146 -1.46 -27.87 -7.41
C ARG A 146 -2.08 -28.45 -8.69
N ALA A 147 -1.27 -29.00 -9.57
CA ALA A 147 -1.76 -29.63 -10.79
C ALA A 147 -2.70 -30.82 -10.45
N LYS A 148 -3.69 -31.04 -11.29
CA LYS A 148 -4.60 -32.18 -11.12
C LYS A 148 -3.79 -33.48 -11.05
N LYS A 149 -4.10 -34.32 -10.05
CA LYS A 149 -3.41 -35.60 -9.80
C LYS A 149 -1.95 -35.54 -9.34
N ALA A 150 -1.33 -34.35 -9.27
CA ALA A 150 0.01 -34.22 -8.70
C ALA A 150 -0.02 -34.52 -7.18
N PRO A 151 1.06 -35.01 -6.60
CA PRO A 151 1.16 -35.23 -5.15
C PRO A 151 1.08 -33.88 -4.41
N GLU A 152 0.70 -33.91 -3.13
CA GLU A 152 0.50 -32.71 -2.34
C GLU A 152 1.79 -31.93 -2.11
N GLU A 153 2.92 -32.61 -2.12
CA GLU A 153 4.29 -32.09 -2.00
C GLU A 153 4.63 -31.09 -3.12
N GLU A 154 4.00 -31.24 -4.29
CA GLU A 154 4.21 -30.38 -5.46
C GLU A 154 3.35 -29.10 -5.44
N ARG A 155 2.62 -28.84 -4.34
CA ARG A 155 1.85 -27.60 -4.20
C ARG A 155 2.78 -26.39 -4.27
N ARG A 156 2.44 -25.44 -5.15
CA ARG A 156 3.24 -24.24 -5.43
C ARG A 156 2.50 -22.98 -5.00
N ILE A 157 3.28 -21.97 -4.67
CA ILE A 157 2.76 -20.63 -4.38
C ILE A 157 2.53 -19.94 -5.73
N ALA A 158 1.27 -19.58 -6.03
CA ALA A 158 0.88 -18.86 -7.25
C ALA A 158 0.83 -17.34 -7.04
N GLY A 159 0.75 -16.88 -5.81
CA GLY A 159 0.74 -15.47 -5.49
C GLY A 159 0.35 -15.20 -4.03
N ALA A 160 0.26 -13.94 -3.71
CA ALA A 160 -0.14 -13.47 -2.38
C ALA A 160 -0.75 -12.08 -2.44
N PHE A 161 -1.55 -11.74 -1.45
CA PHE A 161 -2.01 -10.37 -1.24
C PHE A 161 -2.25 -10.07 0.25
N MET A 162 -2.09 -8.82 0.67
CA MET A 162 -2.60 -8.35 1.96
C MET A 162 -4.10 -8.16 1.89
N VAL A 163 -4.80 -8.39 2.98
CA VAL A 163 -6.19 -7.96 3.10
C VAL A 163 -6.28 -6.43 3.18
N GLY A 164 -7.46 -5.87 2.90
CA GLY A 164 -7.70 -4.44 3.08
C GLY A 164 -7.49 -4.00 4.52
N GLU A 165 -7.15 -2.75 4.73
CA GLU A 165 -6.79 -2.20 6.05
C GLU A 165 -7.93 -2.16 7.05
N GLU A 166 -9.16 -2.15 6.56
CA GLU A 166 -10.37 -2.21 7.39
C GLU A 166 -10.93 -3.62 7.54
N PHE A 167 -10.23 -4.63 6.98
CA PHE A 167 -10.72 -5.99 6.98
C PHE A 167 -10.71 -6.60 8.38
N VAL A 168 -11.86 -7.05 8.83
CA VAL A 168 -12.04 -7.79 10.08
C VAL A 168 -12.67 -9.15 9.77
N GLY A 169 -11.89 -10.22 9.88
CA GLY A 169 -12.31 -11.56 9.47
C GLY A 169 -13.58 -12.06 10.17
N SER A 170 -13.79 -11.72 11.43
CA SER A 170 -15.02 -12.06 12.18
C SER A 170 -16.29 -11.38 11.64
N LEU A 171 -16.15 -10.32 10.82
CA LEU A 171 -17.26 -9.62 10.19
C LEU A 171 -17.47 -10.03 8.73
N CYS A 172 -16.60 -10.85 8.15
CA CYS A 172 -16.68 -11.35 6.78
C CYS A 172 -17.77 -12.42 6.64
N ARG A 173 -19.02 -11.98 6.45
CA ARG A 173 -20.20 -12.86 6.39
C ARG A 173 -20.44 -13.50 5.03
N ASP A 174 -19.98 -12.86 3.96
CA ASP A 174 -20.07 -13.34 2.58
C ASP A 174 -18.97 -14.36 2.22
N GLY A 175 -17.95 -14.48 3.07
CA GLY A 175 -16.82 -15.37 2.83
C GLY A 175 -15.91 -14.94 1.68
N VAL A 176 -15.95 -13.67 1.28
CA VAL A 176 -15.11 -13.11 0.21
C VAL A 176 -14.07 -12.17 0.80
N ILE A 177 -12.80 -12.44 0.54
CA ILE A 177 -11.69 -11.61 0.99
C ILE A 177 -11.12 -10.88 -0.21
N GLN A 178 -11.19 -9.55 -0.18
CA GLN A 178 -10.63 -8.67 -1.19
C GLN A 178 -9.17 -8.32 -0.86
N SER A 179 -8.36 -8.14 -1.90
CA SER A 179 -6.97 -7.74 -1.75
C SER A 179 -6.82 -6.25 -1.44
N HIS A 180 -5.75 -5.92 -0.74
CA HIS A 180 -5.21 -4.57 -0.72
C HIS A 180 -4.79 -4.16 -2.15
N PRO A 181 -5.09 -2.94 -2.61
CA PRO A 181 -4.86 -2.55 -4.01
C PRO A 181 -3.38 -2.54 -4.42
N GLN A 182 -2.47 -2.27 -3.48
CA GLN A 182 -1.03 -2.12 -3.75
C GLN A 182 -0.20 -3.35 -3.35
N HIS A 183 -0.59 -4.06 -2.27
CA HIS A 183 0.20 -5.15 -1.69
C HIS A 183 -0.35 -6.50 -2.14
N ARG A 184 -0.10 -6.82 -3.39
CA ARG A 184 -0.50 -8.07 -4.05
C ARG A 184 0.56 -8.48 -5.07
N LEU A 185 0.77 -9.76 -5.26
CA LEU A 185 1.79 -10.34 -6.13
C LEU A 185 1.23 -11.58 -6.82
N TYR A 186 1.32 -11.61 -8.15
CA TYR A 186 1.09 -12.78 -8.97
C TYR A 186 2.43 -13.37 -9.38
N LEU A 187 2.53 -14.70 -9.46
CA LEU A 187 3.72 -15.40 -9.89
C LEU A 187 3.41 -16.20 -11.15
N GLU A 188 4.19 -16.00 -12.18
CA GLU A 188 4.17 -16.85 -13.36
C GLU A 188 4.63 -18.27 -13.01
N GLU A 189 4.24 -19.26 -13.79
CA GLU A 189 4.47 -20.67 -13.47
C GLU A 189 5.94 -21.00 -13.16
N ALA A 190 6.86 -20.42 -13.94
CA ALA A 190 8.31 -20.58 -13.74
C ALA A 190 8.85 -19.99 -12.44
N GLN A 191 8.13 -19.03 -11.84
CA GLN A 191 8.53 -18.30 -10.63
C GLN A 191 7.97 -18.92 -9.34
N ARG A 192 7.12 -19.95 -9.43
CA ARG A 192 6.36 -20.50 -8.30
C ARG A 192 7.19 -21.46 -7.43
N PRO A 193 7.57 -21.07 -6.21
CA PRO A 193 8.26 -21.99 -5.31
C PRO A 193 7.29 -23.01 -4.72
N LEU A 194 7.84 -24.10 -4.21
CA LEU A 194 7.08 -25.09 -3.42
C LEU A 194 6.60 -24.45 -2.10
N PHE A 195 5.38 -24.79 -1.71
CA PHE A 195 4.76 -24.23 -0.51
C PHE A 195 5.21 -24.91 0.78
N TRP A 196 5.25 -26.24 0.80
CA TRP A 196 5.41 -27.02 2.02
C TRP A 196 6.71 -26.78 2.78
N PRO A 197 7.86 -26.52 2.13
CA PRO A 197 9.12 -26.23 2.84
C PRO A 197 9.05 -25.02 3.78
N TYR A 198 8.07 -24.15 3.60
CA TYR A 198 7.91 -22.95 4.44
C TYR A 198 7.09 -23.18 5.72
N VAL A 199 6.24 -24.21 5.77
CA VAL A 199 5.23 -24.34 6.84
C VAL A 199 5.32 -25.63 7.63
N VAL A 200 5.99 -26.64 7.12
CA VAL A 200 6.11 -27.95 7.77
C VAL A 200 7.59 -28.30 7.94
N GLY A 201 7.97 -28.73 9.13
CA GLY A 201 9.26 -29.39 9.33
C GLY A 201 9.29 -30.76 8.63
N ASP A 202 10.45 -31.30 8.38
CA ASP A 202 10.72 -32.50 7.56
C ASP A 202 9.96 -33.78 7.99
N SER A 203 9.40 -33.82 9.19
CA SER A 203 8.76 -34.99 9.78
C SER A 203 7.22 -35.01 9.73
N ALA A 204 6.56 -33.93 9.31
CA ALA A 204 5.09 -33.85 9.35
C ALA A 204 4.47 -34.15 7.98
N ALA A 205 3.39 -34.95 7.98
CA ALA A 205 2.67 -35.32 6.76
C ALA A 205 2.14 -34.07 6.03
N GLN A 206 2.58 -33.86 4.80
CA GLN A 206 2.19 -32.78 3.92
C GLN A 206 0.77 -33.04 3.38
N ARG A 207 -0.26 -32.68 4.17
CA ARG A 207 -1.67 -32.93 3.82
C ARG A 207 -2.49 -31.66 3.90
N TRP A 208 -3.17 -31.35 2.82
CA TRP A 208 -4.10 -30.19 2.80
C TRP A 208 -5.42 -30.51 3.53
N GLY A 209 -6.02 -31.65 3.27
CA GLY A 209 -7.34 -32.03 3.77
C GLY A 209 -8.48 -31.37 2.98
N LYS A 210 -9.65 -31.23 3.63
CA LYS A 210 -10.89 -30.68 3.01
C LYS A 210 -11.11 -29.17 3.27
N ALA A 211 -10.19 -28.50 3.91
CA ALA A 211 -10.36 -27.07 4.23
C ALA A 211 -10.05 -26.20 3.01
N ALA A 212 -10.87 -25.17 2.75
CA ALA A 212 -10.60 -24.21 1.68
C ALA A 212 -9.36 -23.37 1.99
N PHE A 213 -9.11 -23.09 3.27
CA PHE A 213 -7.93 -22.35 3.72
C PHE A 213 -7.43 -22.86 5.08
N LYS A 214 -6.16 -22.60 5.37
CA LYS A 214 -5.51 -22.86 6.66
C LYS A 214 -4.81 -21.61 7.15
N TYR A 215 -4.60 -21.53 8.47
CA TYR A 215 -3.79 -20.47 9.06
C TYR A 215 -2.33 -20.89 9.17
N PHE A 216 -1.44 -19.90 9.05
CA PHE A 216 0.00 -20.08 9.26
C PHE A 216 0.61 -18.87 9.96
N SER A 217 1.87 -18.99 10.36
CA SER A 217 2.53 -17.95 11.15
C SER A 217 3.01 -16.76 10.32
N SER A 218 3.04 -15.59 10.92
CA SER A 218 3.64 -14.41 10.31
C SER A 218 5.14 -14.58 10.03
N GLN A 219 5.85 -15.41 10.80
CA GLN A 219 7.25 -15.74 10.53
C GLN A 219 7.42 -16.55 9.25
N ALA A 220 6.55 -17.53 8.99
CA ALA A 220 6.56 -18.25 7.73
C ALA A 220 6.19 -17.33 6.56
N GLY A 221 5.20 -16.45 6.74
CA GLY A 221 4.85 -15.40 5.75
C GLY A 221 6.02 -14.48 5.43
N GLN A 222 6.75 -14.06 6.44
CA GLN A 222 7.96 -13.27 6.25
C GLN A 222 9.03 -13.99 5.42
N ARG A 223 9.28 -15.28 5.69
CA ARG A 223 10.25 -16.07 4.91
C ARG A 223 9.82 -16.17 3.45
N ILE A 224 8.55 -16.50 3.21
CA ILE A 224 8.00 -16.59 1.86
C ILE A 224 8.20 -15.29 1.09
N LEU A 225 7.76 -14.16 1.65
CA LEU A 225 7.86 -12.87 0.98
C LEU A 225 9.30 -12.40 0.78
N TYR A 226 10.20 -12.71 1.71
CA TYR A 226 11.62 -12.43 1.58
C TYR A 226 12.24 -13.19 0.40
N ASP A 227 11.98 -14.49 0.30
CA ASP A 227 12.50 -15.34 -0.77
C ASP A 227 11.91 -14.97 -2.12
N LEU A 228 10.61 -14.60 -2.17
CA LEU A 228 9.97 -14.10 -3.39
C LEU A 228 10.58 -12.76 -3.83
N ALA A 229 10.79 -11.82 -2.91
CA ALA A 229 11.43 -10.54 -3.24
C ALA A 229 12.85 -10.74 -3.77
N ALA A 230 13.61 -11.66 -3.17
CA ALA A 230 14.96 -12.00 -3.62
C ALA A 230 14.97 -12.67 -5.00
N SER A 231 14.06 -13.62 -5.26
CA SER A 231 13.97 -14.35 -6.53
C SER A 231 13.48 -13.48 -7.70
N LEU A 232 12.67 -12.45 -7.41
CA LEU A 232 12.13 -11.52 -8.41
C LEU A 232 12.98 -10.25 -8.57
N ALA A 233 14.05 -10.10 -7.78
CA ALA A 233 14.93 -8.93 -7.84
C ALA A 233 15.49 -8.73 -9.25
N GLY A 234 15.37 -7.49 -9.76
CA GLY A 234 15.80 -7.15 -11.12
C GLY A 234 14.79 -7.45 -12.23
N GLY A 235 13.70 -8.17 -11.93
CA GLY A 235 12.59 -8.38 -12.87
C GLY A 235 11.50 -7.32 -12.75
N GLU A 236 10.49 -7.41 -13.63
CA GLU A 236 9.35 -6.48 -13.69
C GLU A 236 8.60 -6.34 -12.35
N HIS A 237 8.48 -7.43 -11.60
CA HIS A 237 7.77 -7.45 -10.32
C HIS A 237 8.68 -7.27 -9.08
N GLY A 238 9.99 -7.03 -9.25
CA GLY A 238 10.94 -6.95 -8.15
C GLY A 238 10.63 -5.83 -7.15
N GLN A 239 10.33 -4.64 -7.64
CA GLN A 239 9.97 -3.51 -6.78
C GLN A 239 8.65 -3.74 -6.02
N GLN A 240 7.67 -4.35 -6.68
CA GLN A 240 6.39 -4.69 -6.08
C GLN A 240 6.53 -5.75 -4.99
N ALA A 241 7.33 -6.78 -5.22
CA ALA A 241 7.61 -7.84 -4.25
C ALA A 241 8.35 -7.30 -3.01
N GLU A 242 9.35 -6.44 -3.21
CA GLU A 242 10.08 -5.78 -2.12
C GLU A 242 9.16 -4.85 -1.31
N ALA A 243 8.34 -4.02 -1.97
CA ALA A 243 7.39 -3.15 -1.29
C ALA A 243 6.37 -3.96 -0.49
N PHE A 244 5.89 -5.09 -1.01
CA PHE A 244 5.00 -5.99 -0.30
C PHE A 244 5.69 -6.61 0.94
N TYR A 245 6.92 -7.11 0.80
CA TYR A 245 7.69 -7.64 1.92
C TYR A 245 7.89 -6.59 3.02
N GLN A 246 8.25 -5.37 2.66
CA GLN A 246 8.46 -4.28 3.61
C GLN A 246 7.18 -3.92 4.36
N TYR A 247 6.06 -3.76 3.65
CA TYR A 247 4.76 -3.50 4.25
C TYR A 247 4.33 -4.62 5.20
N PHE A 248 4.45 -5.88 4.78
CA PHE A 248 4.14 -7.03 5.62
C PHE A 248 4.94 -7.04 6.93
N CYS A 249 6.25 -6.79 6.86
CA CYS A 249 7.09 -6.69 8.04
C CYS A 249 6.65 -5.54 8.96
N GLN A 250 6.31 -4.39 8.38
CA GLN A 250 5.86 -3.21 9.14
C GLN A 250 4.57 -3.48 9.91
N VAL A 251 3.53 -3.97 9.25
CA VAL A 251 2.21 -4.19 9.88
C VAL A 251 2.21 -5.36 10.87
N ASN A 252 3.09 -6.35 10.66
CA ASN A 252 3.27 -7.48 11.57
C ASN A 252 4.35 -7.23 12.65
N ARG A 253 4.98 -6.06 12.70
CA ARG A 253 6.05 -5.68 13.65
C ARG A 253 7.22 -6.65 13.64
N LEU A 254 7.58 -7.13 12.45
CA LEU A 254 8.69 -8.06 12.26
C LEU A 254 9.97 -7.30 11.87
N ARG A 255 11.09 -7.71 12.44
CA ARG A 255 12.39 -7.19 12.00
C ARG A 255 12.68 -7.72 10.60
N ARG A 256 13.05 -6.85 9.67
CA ARG A 256 13.42 -7.25 8.31
C ARG A 256 14.62 -8.19 8.33
N ARG A 257 14.58 -9.23 7.52
CA ARG A 257 15.74 -10.11 7.30
C ARG A 257 16.74 -9.39 6.41
N SER A 258 18.02 -9.51 6.71
CA SER A 258 19.11 -9.04 5.84
C SER A 258 19.72 -10.23 5.11
N ALA A 259 20.33 -9.99 3.96
CA ALA A 259 20.99 -11.02 3.15
C ALA A 259 22.05 -11.84 3.94
N ALA A 260 22.58 -11.33 5.03
CA ALA A 260 23.54 -12.01 5.90
C ALA A 260 22.92 -13.14 6.77
N GLN A 261 21.59 -13.30 6.83
CA GLN A 261 20.90 -14.31 7.68
C GLN A 261 20.32 -15.48 6.87
N GLY A 262 20.61 -15.57 5.57
CA GLY A 262 19.97 -16.52 4.63
C GLY A 262 20.48 -17.97 4.67
N THR A 263 21.43 -18.37 5.53
CA THR A 263 22.04 -19.73 5.52
C THR A 263 22.07 -20.45 6.86
N ALA A 264 21.28 -20.06 7.84
CA ALA A 264 21.16 -20.86 9.05
C ALA A 264 20.15 -22.01 8.81
N LYS A 265 20.65 -23.21 8.54
CA LYS A 265 19.90 -24.47 8.75
C LYS A 265 19.39 -24.49 10.19
N PRO A 266 18.20 -25.04 10.47
CA PRO A 266 17.75 -25.26 11.84
C PRO A 266 18.77 -26.15 12.55
N GLU A 267 19.37 -25.66 13.65
CA GLU A 267 20.12 -26.48 14.56
C GLU A 267 19.18 -27.52 15.17
N GLU A 268 19.55 -28.76 15.01
CA GLU A 268 18.96 -29.92 15.71
C GLU A 268 19.11 -29.72 17.24
N ARG A 269 17.98 -29.68 17.91
CA ARG A 269 17.87 -30.07 19.34
C ARG A 269 16.56 -30.78 19.57
#